data_467e327540c817449a176628608ada0c
#
_entry.id   467e327540c817449a176628608ada0c
#
_cell.length_a   1.000
_cell.length_b   1.000
_cell.length_c   1.000
_cell.angle_alpha   90.00
_cell.angle_beta   90.00
_cell.angle_gamma   90.00
#
_symmetry.space_group_name_H-M   'P 1'
#
loop_
_entity.id
_entity.type
_entity.pdbx_description
1 polymer ?
#
loop_
_entity_poly.entity_id
_entity_poly.type
_entity_poly.pdbx_seq_one_letter_code
_entity_poly.pdbx_strand_id
1 'polypeptide(L)'
;MREYDAIFIGAGQAGPFLAARMAAMGRKVVLIERKFLGGTCVNAGCMPTKALVASAKTVEVARRASEFGVTISGEPIVDMAAVAARARKVTLDARSGLASWFDSLETMDVIHGQAKFVGAKAVSVDGADYTAPQIFINVGARPHIPDIPGLEDVPYLTSTSVIALKELPKHLVVLGGSYIGLEFAQMYRRFGAEVTIIERGQQLAPREDADISQAIADILSGDGIKVLLNHKILSVTKEDAGVVVETDQGEVRGSHLLVALGRRPNTDDLGLDHAGVETDQRGFITVNERLQTTAESIWALGDCNGQGAFTHTSYNDFEIATANLLDGGDRKVTDRILGYGLYIDPPLGRVGMTERQAKEAGHRVKVSTRPMSRVGRAVEKGETLGLMKLVVDADTDLILGAAFLGVGGDEAVYGVLDAINLGATTEKLRWAVPIHPTVGELVPTLIGDLKEARNLLE
;
A
#
# COMPACT_ATOMS: atom_id res chain seq x y z
N MET A 1 8.94 34.29 -17.16
CA MET A 1 9.33 32.91 -16.81
C MET A 1 10.27 32.96 -15.62
N ARG A 2 10.03 32.18 -14.57
CA ARG A 2 10.90 32.12 -13.38
C ARG A 2 11.84 30.94 -13.54
N GLU A 3 13.13 31.12 -13.24
CA GLU A 3 14.18 30.11 -13.43
C GLU A 3 14.55 29.45 -12.10
N TYR A 4 14.68 28.11 -12.15
CA TYR A 4 15.10 27.23 -11.04
C TYR A 4 16.13 26.22 -11.55
N ASP A 5 16.86 25.58 -10.64
CA ASP A 5 17.75 24.45 -10.97
C ASP A 5 16.96 23.15 -11.13
N ALA A 6 15.84 23.02 -10.41
CA ALA A 6 14.93 21.89 -10.52
C ALA A 6 13.48 22.26 -10.20
N ILE A 7 12.54 21.63 -10.91
CA ILE A 7 11.09 21.70 -10.67
C ILE A 7 10.60 20.32 -10.20
N PHE A 8 9.82 20.32 -9.11
CA PHE A 8 9.14 19.13 -8.60
C PHE A 8 7.64 19.31 -8.71
N ILE A 9 6.98 18.39 -9.41
CA ILE A 9 5.52 18.39 -9.61
C ILE A 9 4.89 17.34 -8.71
N GLY A 10 4.21 17.77 -7.66
CA GLY A 10 3.60 16.93 -6.63
C GLY A 10 4.46 16.75 -5.38
N ALA A 11 3.83 16.88 -4.21
CA ALA A 11 4.44 16.75 -2.90
C ALA A 11 4.17 15.37 -2.27
N GLY A 12 4.40 14.28 -3.05
CA GLY A 12 4.29 12.89 -2.59
C GLY A 12 5.47 12.45 -1.71
N GLN A 13 5.77 11.15 -1.71
CA GLN A 13 6.76 10.55 -0.80
C GLN A 13 8.17 10.39 -1.43
N ALA A 14 8.41 10.98 -2.60
CA ALA A 14 9.74 11.00 -3.25
C ALA A 14 10.21 12.43 -3.54
N GLY A 15 9.39 13.22 -4.25
CA GLY A 15 9.76 14.55 -4.74
C GLY A 15 10.29 15.51 -3.67
N PRO A 16 9.57 15.71 -2.54
CA PRO A 16 10.00 16.63 -1.48
C PRO A 16 11.35 16.27 -0.86
N PHE A 17 11.66 14.99 -0.69
CA PHE A 17 12.95 14.56 -0.12
C PHE A 17 14.10 14.85 -1.08
N LEU A 18 13.92 14.63 -2.37
CA LEU A 18 14.91 14.96 -3.39
C LEU A 18 15.06 16.49 -3.54
N ALA A 19 13.95 17.23 -3.50
CA ALA A 19 13.95 18.68 -3.52
C ALA A 19 14.74 19.27 -2.32
N ALA A 20 14.47 18.76 -1.11
CA ALA A 20 15.18 19.16 0.10
C ALA A 20 16.68 18.83 0.03
N ARG A 21 17.04 17.67 -0.51
CA ARG A 21 18.45 17.28 -0.70
C ARG A 21 19.15 18.22 -1.68
N MET A 22 18.49 18.60 -2.78
CA MET A 22 19.03 19.58 -3.75
C MET A 22 19.12 20.98 -3.13
N ALA A 23 18.11 21.41 -2.38
CA ALA A 23 18.11 22.69 -1.67
C ALA A 23 19.24 22.78 -0.65
N ALA A 24 19.52 21.72 0.11
CA ALA A 24 20.65 21.64 1.04
C ALA A 24 22.03 21.74 0.34
N MET A 25 22.09 21.45 -0.96
CA MET A 25 23.27 21.67 -1.79
C MET A 25 23.37 23.09 -2.40
N GLY A 26 22.47 24.00 -1.97
CA GLY A 26 22.41 25.38 -2.48
C GLY A 26 21.71 25.54 -3.83
N ARG A 27 21.07 24.50 -4.38
CA ARG A 27 20.29 24.60 -5.60
C ARG A 27 18.96 25.29 -5.34
N LYS A 28 18.56 26.17 -6.23
CA LYS A 28 17.24 26.80 -6.19
C LYS A 28 16.19 25.88 -6.76
N VAL A 29 15.28 25.39 -5.94
CA VAL A 29 14.25 24.41 -6.33
C VAL A 29 12.85 24.95 -6.10
N VAL A 30 11.89 24.46 -6.90
CA VAL A 30 10.47 24.74 -6.68
C VAL A 30 9.69 23.43 -6.60
N LEU A 31 8.86 23.32 -5.55
CA LEU A 31 7.90 22.24 -5.34
C LEU A 31 6.48 22.79 -5.62
N ILE A 32 5.79 22.16 -6.54
CA ILE A 32 4.44 22.56 -6.95
C ILE A 32 3.45 21.50 -6.49
N GLU A 33 2.49 21.86 -5.62
CA GLU A 33 1.48 20.94 -5.12
C GLU A 33 0.07 21.52 -5.31
N ARG A 34 -0.83 20.74 -5.89
CA ARG A 34 -2.19 21.22 -6.21
C ARG A 34 -3.19 21.13 -5.05
N LYS A 35 -2.94 20.28 -4.04
CA LYS A 35 -3.87 20.05 -2.93
C LYS A 35 -3.20 20.17 -1.58
N PHE A 36 -2.55 19.10 -1.12
CA PHE A 36 -2.02 18.99 0.22
C PHE A 36 -0.64 18.34 0.22
N LEU A 37 0.29 18.91 0.99
CA LEU A 37 1.61 18.34 1.20
C LEU A 37 1.55 16.92 1.77
N GLY A 38 2.49 16.06 1.38
CA GLY A 38 2.63 14.68 1.85
C GLY A 38 1.93 13.62 1.00
N GLY A 39 1.22 14.04 -0.08
CA GLY A 39 0.58 13.15 -1.03
C GLY A 39 -0.46 12.21 -0.40
N THR A 40 -0.75 11.11 -1.08
CA THR A 40 -1.77 10.13 -0.64
C THR A 40 -1.45 9.53 0.72
N CYS A 41 -0.19 9.16 1.00
CA CYS A 41 0.21 8.51 2.24
C CYS A 41 -0.23 9.29 3.49
N VAL A 42 0.08 10.60 3.53
CA VAL A 42 -0.24 11.47 4.66
C VAL A 42 -1.73 11.81 4.71
N ASN A 43 -2.34 12.06 3.56
CA ASN A 43 -3.66 12.71 3.52
C ASN A 43 -4.85 11.76 3.40
N ALA A 44 -4.68 10.62 2.72
CA ALA A 44 -5.78 9.69 2.40
C ALA A 44 -5.30 8.23 2.26
N GLY A 45 -4.14 7.90 2.78
CA GLY A 45 -3.52 6.58 2.66
C GLY A 45 -3.04 6.04 4.00
N CYS A 46 -1.74 5.71 4.05
CA CYS A 46 -1.14 4.95 5.16
C CYS A 46 -1.46 5.53 6.54
N MET A 47 -1.18 6.83 6.76
CA MET A 47 -1.28 7.42 8.09
C MET A 47 -2.72 7.42 8.65
N PRO A 48 -3.73 8.02 7.97
CA PRO A 48 -5.09 8.00 8.50
C PRO A 48 -5.68 6.59 8.53
N THR A 49 -5.38 5.73 7.53
CA THR A 49 -5.91 4.36 7.51
C THR A 49 -5.36 3.54 8.69
N LYS A 50 -4.04 3.59 8.96
CA LYS A 50 -3.46 2.84 10.08
C LYS A 50 -3.87 3.40 11.44
N ALA A 51 -4.24 4.68 11.51
CA ALA A 51 -4.91 5.23 12.70
C ALA A 51 -6.30 4.60 12.91
N LEU A 52 -7.07 4.37 11.83
CA LEU A 52 -8.35 3.64 11.90
C LEU A 52 -8.15 2.16 12.26
N VAL A 53 -7.17 1.48 11.66
CA VAL A 53 -6.81 0.08 11.99
C VAL A 53 -6.53 -0.06 13.50
N ALA A 54 -5.73 0.86 14.07
CA ALA A 54 -5.44 0.84 15.50
C ALA A 54 -6.70 1.03 16.36
N SER A 55 -7.63 1.89 15.94
CA SER A 55 -8.92 2.05 16.63
C SER A 55 -9.76 0.78 16.53
N ALA A 56 -9.82 0.13 15.37
CA ALA A 56 -10.54 -1.12 15.16
C ALA A 56 -9.95 -2.28 15.99
N LYS A 57 -8.60 -2.35 16.06
CA LYS A 57 -7.92 -3.32 16.93
C LYS A 57 -8.26 -3.10 18.40
N THR A 58 -8.34 -1.85 18.86
CA THR A 58 -8.72 -1.52 20.23
C THR A 58 -10.12 -2.05 20.57
N VAL A 59 -11.08 -1.93 19.65
CA VAL A 59 -12.44 -2.50 19.83
C VAL A 59 -12.38 -4.01 19.95
N GLU A 60 -11.62 -4.68 19.10
CA GLU A 60 -11.47 -6.14 19.13
C GLU A 60 -10.80 -6.63 20.42
N VAL A 61 -9.74 -5.96 20.86
CA VAL A 61 -9.08 -6.26 22.14
C VAL A 61 -10.07 -6.11 23.32
N ALA A 62 -10.92 -5.07 23.29
CA ALA A 62 -11.93 -4.88 24.32
C ALA A 62 -12.99 -5.99 24.32
N ARG A 63 -13.45 -6.46 23.15
CA ARG A 63 -14.40 -7.58 23.05
C ARG A 63 -13.83 -8.89 23.59
N ARG A 64 -12.54 -9.12 23.33
CA ARG A 64 -11.83 -10.32 23.73
C ARG A 64 -11.25 -10.26 25.15
N ALA A 65 -11.46 -9.17 25.88
CA ALA A 65 -10.86 -8.97 27.21
C ALA A 65 -11.11 -10.14 28.19
N SER A 66 -12.28 -10.77 28.13
CA SER A 66 -12.65 -11.91 28.98
C SER A 66 -11.76 -13.15 28.73
N GLU A 67 -11.23 -13.35 27.54
CA GLU A 67 -10.27 -14.43 27.22
C GLU A 67 -8.97 -14.29 28.05
N PHE A 68 -8.65 -13.05 28.46
CA PHE A 68 -7.47 -12.69 29.26
C PHE A 68 -7.78 -12.48 30.75
N GLY A 69 -9.00 -12.87 31.20
CA GLY A 69 -9.42 -12.70 32.59
C GLY A 69 -9.80 -11.26 32.97
N VAL A 70 -10.00 -10.36 31.98
CA VAL A 70 -10.40 -8.98 32.20
C VAL A 70 -11.89 -8.80 31.88
N THR A 71 -12.67 -8.33 32.84
CA THR A 71 -14.10 -8.09 32.65
C THR A 71 -14.34 -6.65 32.24
N ILE A 72 -14.99 -6.45 31.11
CA ILE A 72 -15.50 -5.16 30.65
C ILE A 72 -17.03 -5.25 30.66
N SER A 73 -17.69 -4.26 31.25
CA SER A 73 -19.15 -4.22 31.32
C SER A 73 -19.76 -3.75 30.02
N GLY A 74 -20.55 -4.63 29.36
CA GLY A 74 -21.26 -4.34 28.11
C GLY A 74 -20.36 -4.41 26.85
N GLU A 75 -20.99 -4.23 25.70
CA GLU A 75 -20.30 -4.16 24.41
C GLU A 75 -19.57 -2.81 24.26
N PRO A 76 -18.36 -2.79 23.69
CA PRO A 76 -17.66 -1.54 23.36
C PRO A 76 -18.50 -0.68 22.42
N ILE A 77 -18.74 0.57 22.80
CA ILE A 77 -19.44 1.55 21.97
C ILE A 77 -18.42 2.34 21.16
N VAL A 78 -18.59 2.38 19.85
CA VAL A 78 -17.69 3.08 18.93
C VAL A 78 -18.28 4.46 18.59
N ASP A 79 -17.58 5.51 18.98
CA ASP A 79 -17.85 6.88 18.51
C ASP A 79 -17.08 7.13 17.21
N MET A 80 -17.77 6.97 16.07
CA MET A 80 -17.17 7.16 14.75
C MET A 80 -16.69 8.59 14.51
N ALA A 81 -17.31 9.60 15.14
CA ALA A 81 -16.85 10.97 15.03
C ALA A 81 -15.50 11.17 15.74
N ALA A 82 -15.31 10.57 16.91
CA ALA A 82 -14.03 10.56 17.62
C ALA A 82 -12.96 9.76 16.90
N VAL A 83 -13.32 8.60 16.32
CA VAL A 83 -12.40 7.76 15.49
C VAL A 83 -11.91 8.55 14.27
N ALA A 84 -12.82 9.19 13.52
CA ALA A 84 -12.47 10.01 12.37
C ALA A 84 -11.63 11.25 12.78
N ALA A 85 -11.97 11.89 13.90
CA ALA A 85 -11.21 13.04 14.43
C ALA A 85 -9.76 12.65 14.79
N ARG A 86 -9.56 11.46 15.40
CA ARG A 86 -8.22 10.91 15.70
C ARG A 86 -7.41 10.69 14.42
N ALA A 87 -7.97 10.06 13.40
CA ALA A 87 -7.29 9.83 12.13
C ALA A 87 -6.96 11.17 11.43
N ARG A 88 -7.89 12.13 11.47
CA ARG A 88 -7.67 13.48 10.95
C ARG A 88 -6.56 14.21 11.68
N LYS A 89 -6.47 14.09 13.01
CA LYS A 89 -5.39 14.69 13.79
C LYS A 89 -4.02 14.21 13.34
N VAL A 90 -3.85 12.89 13.16
CA VAL A 90 -2.60 12.29 12.65
C VAL A 90 -2.21 12.90 11.30
N THR A 91 -3.17 13.05 10.39
CA THR A 91 -2.95 13.70 9.08
C THR A 91 -2.53 15.16 9.22
N LEU A 92 -3.22 15.95 10.06
CA LEU A 92 -2.97 17.37 10.21
C LEU A 92 -1.62 17.65 10.86
N ASP A 93 -1.25 16.89 11.89
CA ASP A 93 0.04 17.00 12.58
C ASP A 93 1.19 16.73 11.60
N ALA A 94 1.09 15.64 10.80
CA ALA A 94 2.10 15.31 9.80
C ALA A 94 2.21 16.37 8.69
N ARG A 95 1.07 16.88 8.21
CA ARG A 95 1.04 17.95 7.20
C ARG A 95 1.69 19.24 7.72
N SER A 96 1.38 19.64 8.95
CA SER A 96 1.98 20.79 9.60
C SER A 96 3.49 20.62 9.75
N GLY A 97 3.97 19.45 10.14
CA GLY A 97 5.39 19.14 10.22
C GLY A 97 6.10 19.27 8.87
N LEU A 98 5.48 18.79 7.79
CA LEU A 98 6.03 18.94 6.44
C LEU A 98 6.09 20.41 6.01
N ALA A 99 5.05 21.20 6.26
CA ALA A 99 5.03 22.62 5.94
C ALA A 99 6.15 23.35 6.67
N SER A 100 6.29 23.16 7.98
CA SER A 100 7.35 23.76 8.78
C SER A 100 8.74 23.33 8.30
N TRP A 101 8.91 22.09 7.90
CA TRP A 101 10.18 21.62 7.34
C TRP A 101 10.52 22.32 6.02
N PHE A 102 9.56 22.43 5.09
CA PHE A 102 9.81 23.08 3.80
C PHE A 102 10.07 24.59 3.97
N ASP A 103 9.35 25.25 4.87
CA ASP A 103 9.57 26.67 5.19
C ASP A 103 10.98 26.94 5.76
N SER A 104 11.64 25.93 6.33
CA SER A 104 13.02 26.04 6.83
C SER A 104 14.10 25.93 5.74
N LEU A 105 13.74 25.60 4.49
CA LEU A 105 14.66 25.40 3.38
C LEU A 105 14.75 26.68 2.53
N GLU A 106 15.77 27.50 2.78
CA GLU A 106 15.92 28.85 2.19
C GLU A 106 15.91 28.90 0.66
N THR A 107 16.36 27.83 -0.03
CA THR A 107 16.46 27.76 -1.50
C THR A 107 15.34 26.94 -2.14
N MET A 108 14.28 26.62 -1.38
CA MET A 108 13.11 25.86 -1.83
C MET A 108 11.85 26.71 -1.78
N ASP A 109 11.26 26.99 -2.92
CA ASP A 109 9.95 27.62 -3.02
C ASP A 109 8.85 26.53 -3.06
N VAL A 110 7.76 26.70 -2.31
CA VAL A 110 6.56 25.87 -2.38
C VAL A 110 5.42 26.65 -3.01
N ILE A 111 4.87 26.15 -4.12
CA ILE A 111 3.80 26.80 -4.86
C ILE A 111 2.56 25.91 -4.83
N HIS A 112 1.43 26.45 -4.43
CA HIS A 112 0.13 25.80 -4.52
C HIS A 112 -0.51 26.10 -5.86
N GLY A 113 -0.83 25.05 -6.63
CA GLY A 113 -1.49 25.17 -7.93
C GLY A 113 -1.33 23.93 -8.79
N GLN A 114 -2.12 23.89 -9.88
CA GLN A 114 -2.05 22.82 -10.87
C GLN A 114 -0.95 23.09 -11.87
N ALA A 115 0.10 22.28 -11.84
CA ALA A 115 1.18 22.31 -12.82
C ALA A 115 0.75 21.69 -14.14
N LYS A 116 1.12 22.31 -15.26
CA LYS A 116 0.98 21.77 -16.62
C LYS A 116 2.25 22.05 -17.42
N PHE A 117 2.74 21.08 -18.16
CA PHE A 117 3.80 21.31 -19.13
C PHE A 117 3.29 22.22 -20.26
N VAL A 118 4.09 23.21 -20.61
CA VAL A 118 3.87 24.13 -21.74
C VAL A 118 5.06 24.07 -22.73
N GLY A 119 6.03 23.21 -22.49
CA GLY A 119 7.22 22.94 -23.29
C GLY A 119 8.14 21.92 -22.63
N ALA A 120 9.17 21.50 -23.31
CA ALA A 120 10.08 20.43 -22.86
C ALA A 120 10.72 20.68 -21.48
N LYS A 121 10.97 21.94 -21.10
CA LYS A 121 11.56 22.34 -19.83
C LYS A 121 10.78 23.46 -19.14
N ALA A 122 9.48 23.61 -19.50
CA ALA A 122 8.64 24.67 -19.00
C ALA A 122 7.32 24.14 -18.46
N VAL A 123 6.96 24.62 -17.27
CA VAL A 123 5.72 24.28 -16.55
C VAL A 123 4.98 25.57 -16.23
N SER A 124 3.69 25.59 -16.48
CA SER A 124 2.79 26.71 -16.11
C SER A 124 1.95 26.35 -14.89
N VAL A 125 1.79 27.30 -13.96
CA VAL A 125 0.90 27.20 -12.80
C VAL A 125 0.12 28.50 -12.71
N ASP A 126 -1.20 28.45 -12.85
CA ASP A 126 -2.11 29.61 -12.75
C ASP A 126 -1.67 30.80 -13.64
N GLY A 127 -1.14 30.51 -14.83
CA GLY A 127 -0.67 31.51 -15.80
C GLY A 127 0.75 32.04 -15.56
N ALA A 128 1.44 31.59 -14.52
CA ALA A 128 2.86 31.87 -14.30
C ALA A 128 3.73 30.71 -14.82
N ASP A 129 4.75 31.02 -15.60
CA ASP A 129 5.64 30.03 -16.19
C ASP A 129 6.94 29.89 -15.43
N TYR A 130 7.37 28.64 -15.26
CA TYR A 130 8.56 28.18 -14.54
C TYR A 130 9.40 27.32 -15.48
N THR A 131 10.73 27.46 -15.41
CA THR A 131 11.65 26.65 -16.21
C THR A 131 12.79 26.12 -15.34
N ALA A 132 13.24 24.91 -15.65
CA ALA A 132 14.43 24.31 -15.04
C ALA A 132 15.10 23.32 -15.99
N PRO A 133 16.41 23.08 -15.87
CA PRO A 133 17.10 22.02 -16.59
C PRO A 133 16.66 20.61 -16.15
N GLN A 134 16.15 20.44 -14.93
CA GLN A 134 15.68 19.16 -14.39
C GLN A 134 14.24 19.25 -13.88
N ILE A 135 13.38 18.28 -14.26
CA ILE A 135 11.98 18.23 -13.79
C ILE A 135 11.68 16.85 -13.25
N PHE A 136 11.03 16.81 -12.09
CA PHE A 136 10.66 15.59 -11.37
C PHE A 136 9.15 15.52 -11.20
N ILE A 137 8.52 14.47 -11.74
CA ILE A 137 7.09 14.23 -11.67
C ILE A 137 6.81 13.26 -10.53
N ASN A 138 6.12 13.70 -9.46
CA ASN A 138 5.75 12.87 -8.30
C ASN A 138 4.28 13.06 -7.94
N VAL A 139 3.42 13.01 -8.96
CA VAL A 139 1.99 13.29 -8.85
C VAL A 139 1.17 12.13 -8.29
N GLY A 140 1.76 10.94 -8.15
CA GLY A 140 1.12 9.77 -7.57
C GLY A 140 -0.07 9.24 -8.38
N ALA A 141 -0.99 8.59 -7.68
CA ALA A 141 -2.19 7.99 -8.24
C ALA A 141 -3.42 8.26 -7.36
N ARG A 142 -4.62 8.12 -7.95
CA ARG A 142 -5.92 8.27 -7.29
C ARG A 142 -6.72 6.95 -7.36
N PRO A 143 -7.80 6.77 -6.56
CA PRO A 143 -8.72 5.65 -6.74
C PRO A 143 -9.22 5.57 -8.19
N HIS A 144 -9.22 4.37 -8.73
CA HIS A 144 -9.83 4.10 -10.03
C HIS A 144 -11.33 3.89 -9.86
N ILE A 145 -12.13 4.64 -10.59
CA ILE A 145 -13.57 4.48 -10.69
C ILE A 145 -13.84 3.85 -12.05
N PRO A 146 -14.21 2.56 -12.09
CA PRO A 146 -14.52 1.89 -13.35
C PRO A 146 -15.86 2.35 -13.92
N ASP A 147 -16.02 2.16 -15.21
CA ASP A 147 -17.29 2.36 -15.90
C ASP A 147 -18.21 1.16 -15.61
N ILE A 148 -18.94 1.25 -14.50
CA ILE A 148 -19.97 0.29 -14.10
C ILE A 148 -21.33 0.98 -14.27
N PRO A 149 -22.28 0.37 -15.01
CA PRO A 149 -23.61 0.95 -15.23
C PRO A 149 -24.26 1.39 -13.92
N GLY A 150 -24.67 2.67 -13.86
CA GLY A 150 -25.33 3.28 -12.71
C GLY A 150 -24.45 3.68 -11.53
N LEU A 151 -23.12 3.40 -11.56
CA LEU A 151 -22.23 3.77 -10.47
C LEU A 151 -22.14 5.29 -10.25
N GLU A 152 -22.19 6.08 -11.32
CA GLU A 152 -22.13 7.54 -11.24
C GLU A 152 -23.41 8.18 -10.63
N ASP A 153 -24.54 7.46 -10.66
CA ASP A 153 -25.83 7.93 -10.16
C ASP A 153 -26.02 7.64 -8.67
N VAL A 154 -25.11 6.92 -8.03
CA VAL A 154 -25.19 6.54 -6.61
C VAL A 154 -24.07 7.18 -5.78
N PRO A 155 -24.33 7.51 -4.51
CA PRO A 155 -23.28 7.95 -3.61
C PRO A 155 -22.35 6.76 -3.29
N TYR A 156 -21.10 6.83 -3.73
CA TYR A 156 -20.08 5.85 -3.40
C TYR A 156 -18.93 6.48 -2.63
N LEU A 157 -18.26 5.65 -1.86
CA LEU A 157 -17.04 5.96 -1.14
C LEU A 157 -15.82 5.44 -1.90
N THR A 158 -14.70 6.10 -1.69
CA THR A 158 -13.37 5.63 -2.11
C THR A 158 -12.47 5.54 -0.87
N SER A 159 -11.26 5.01 -1.03
CA SER A 159 -10.26 5.03 0.05
C SER A 159 -9.98 6.44 0.59
N THR A 160 -10.25 7.49 -0.18
CA THR A 160 -10.08 8.89 0.23
C THR A 160 -11.23 9.39 1.10
N SER A 161 -12.47 9.03 0.79
CA SER A 161 -13.66 9.57 1.47
C SER A 161 -14.12 8.71 2.65
N VAL A 162 -13.91 7.40 2.63
CA VAL A 162 -14.32 6.48 3.68
C VAL A 162 -13.64 6.77 5.03
N ILE A 163 -12.40 7.26 5.03
CA ILE A 163 -11.66 7.62 6.25
C ILE A 163 -12.29 8.78 7.05
N ALA A 164 -13.16 9.55 6.43
CA ALA A 164 -13.80 10.73 7.02
C ALA A 164 -15.24 10.49 7.49
N LEU A 165 -15.74 9.25 7.40
CA LEU A 165 -17.08 8.91 7.86
C LEU A 165 -17.21 9.12 9.37
N LYS A 166 -18.24 9.88 9.77
CA LYS A 166 -18.56 10.18 11.16
C LYS A 166 -19.70 9.32 11.70
N GLU A 167 -20.36 8.58 10.84
CA GLU A 167 -21.45 7.68 11.16
C GLU A 167 -21.10 6.28 10.70
N LEU A 168 -21.47 5.28 11.47
CA LEU A 168 -21.23 3.89 11.14
C LEU A 168 -22.24 3.44 10.08
N PRO A 169 -21.77 2.94 8.91
CA PRO A 169 -22.64 2.27 7.96
C PRO A 169 -23.40 1.12 8.60
N LYS A 170 -24.71 0.96 8.31
CA LYS A 170 -25.43 -0.25 8.70
C LYS A 170 -24.87 -1.47 7.98
N HIS A 171 -24.66 -1.36 6.66
CA HIS A 171 -24.06 -2.38 5.84
C HIS A 171 -23.17 -1.72 4.79
N LEU A 172 -21.87 -2.02 4.83
CA LEU A 172 -20.86 -1.57 3.88
C LEU A 172 -20.64 -2.66 2.82
N VAL A 173 -20.96 -2.36 1.56
CA VAL A 173 -20.60 -3.20 0.42
C VAL A 173 -19.27 -2.72 -0.13
N VAL A 174 -18.28 -3.62 -0.23
CA VAL A 174 -16.92 -3.31 -0.70
C VAL A 174 -16.71 -3.97 -2.05
N LEU A 175 -16.46 -3.17 -3.08
CA LEU A 175 -16.09 -3.66 -4.41
C LEU A 175 -14.58 -3.81 -4.51
N GLY A 176 -14.11 -5.05 -4.60
CA GLY A 176 -12.70 -5.43 -4.72
C GLY A 176 -12.10 -6.05 -3.46
N GLY A 177 -11.53 -7.24 -3.65
CA GLY A 177 -10.90 -8.07 -2.61
C GLY A 177 -9.38 -7.93 -2.54
N SER A 178 -8.82 -6.75 -2.82
CA SER A 178 -7.40 -6.45 -2.65
C SER A 178 -7.15 -5.59 -1.41
N TYR A 179 -5.90 -5.31 -1.07
CA TYR A 179 -5.43 -4.77 0.21
C TYR A 179 -6.29 -3.63 0.76
N ILE A 180 -6.58 -2.60 -0.03
CA ILE A 180 -7.39 -1.45 0.42
C ILE A 180 -8.80 -1.89 0.83
N GLY A 181 -9.46 -2.72 0.00
CA GLY A 181 -10.79 -3.23 0.29
C GLY A 181 -10.83 -4.06 1.56
N LEU A 182 -9.83 -4.94 1.76
CA LEU A 182 -9.74 -5.84 2.91
C LEU A 182 -9.51 -5.09 4.22
N GLU A 183 -8.59 -4.09 4.21
CA GLU A 183 -8.34 -3.26 5.39
C GLU A 183 -9.61 -2.50 5.83
N PHE A 184 -10.29 -1.82 4.92
CA PHE A 184 -11.53 -1.12 5.25
C PHE A 184 -12.67 -2.06 5.63
N ALA A 185 -12.81 -3.20 4.97
CA ALA A 185 -13.81 -4.19 5.31
C ALA A 185 -13.68 -4.64 6.77
N GLN A 186 -12.48 -5.02 7.19
CA GLN A 186 -12.26 -5.47 8.55
C GLN A 186 -12.42 -4.35 9.59
N MET A 187 -11.90 -3.15 9.31
CA MET A 187 -12.07 -2.01 10.21
C MET A 187 -13.54 -1.71 10.49
N TYR A 188 -14.34 -1.56 9.41
CA TYR A 188 -15.75 -1.22 9.56
C TYR A 188 -16.57 -2.36 10.18
N ARG A 189 -16.20 -3.62 9.89
CA ARG A 189 -16.80 -4.77 10.57
C ARG A 189 -16.56 -4.73 12.08
N ARG A 190 -15.35 -4.45 12.49
CA ARG A 190 -14.97 -4.32 13.91
C ARG A 190 -15.59 -3.10 14.59
N PHE A 191 -15.83 -2.03 13.85
CA PHE A 191 -16.62 -0.89 14.36
C PHE A 191 -18.10 -1.25 14.56
N GLY A 192 -18.62 -2.33 13.96
CA GLY A 192 -19.98 -2.83 14.15
C GLY A 192 -20.86 -2.82 12.89
N ALA A 193 -20.33 -2.44 11.72
CA ALA A 193 -21.08 -2.54 10.47
C ALA A 193 -21.24 -4.00 10.03
N GLU A 194 -22.32 -4.32 9.31
CA GLU A 194 -22.33 -5.46 8.41
C GLU A 194 -21.43 -5.17 7.22
N VAL A 195 -20.68 -6.17 6.72
CA VAL A 195 -19.76 -5.98 5.60
C VAL A 195 -19.86 -7.13 4.62
N THR A 196 -19.98 -6.80 3.33
CA THR A 196 -19.89 -7.76 2.22
C THR A 196 -18.82 -7.31 1.25
N ILE A 197 -17.85 -8.18 0.94
CA ILE A 197 -16.84 -7.99 -0.10
C ILE A 197 -17.30 -8.69 -1.36
N ILE A 198 -17.27 -7.99 -2.50
CA ILE A 198 -17.54 -8.54 -3.83
C ILE A 198 -16.23 -8.53 -4.62
N GLU A 199 -15.75 -9.72 -4.99
CA GLU A 199 -14.53 -9.90 -5.77
C GLU A 199 -14.81 -10.77 -7.01
N ARG A 200 -14.39 -10.30 -8.17
CA ARG A 200 -14.55 -11.03 -9.43
C ARG A 200 -13.61 -12.21 -9.59
N GLY A 201 -12.49 -12.18 -8.87
CA GLY A 201 -11.46 -13.21 -8.89
C GLY A 201 -11.82 -14.40 -8.02
N GLN A 202 -11.04 -15.47 -8.16
CA GLN A 202 -11.22 -16.72 -7.42
C GLN A 202 -10.69 -16.66 -5.99
N GLN A 203 -9.94 -15.62 -5.63
CA GLN A 203 -9.32 -15.45 -4.31
C GLN A 203 -9.20 -13.97 -3.92
N LEU A 204 -9.14 -13.72 -2.62
CA LEU A 204 -8.74 -12.42 -2.06
C LEU A 204 -7.24 -12.19 -2.23
N ALA A 205 -6.80 -10.94 -2.18
CA ALA A 205 -5.39 -10.56 -2.31
C ALA A 205 -4.68 -11.31 -3.46
N PRO A 206 -5.08 -11.15 -4.74
CA PRO A 206 -4.72 -12.03 -5.86
C PRO A 206 -3.22 -12.06 -6.20
N ARG A 207 -2.42 -11.19 -5.57
CA ARG A 207 -0.96 -11.21 -5.69
C ARG A 207 -0.30 -12.24 -4.79
N GLU A 208 -1.01 -12.72 -3.76
CA GLU A 208 -0.53 -13.73 -2.82
C GLU A 208 -0.62 -15.15 -3.38
N ASP A 209 0.14 -16.07 -2.78
CA ASP A 209 -0.04 -17.50 -2.99
C ASP A 209 -1.40 -17.95 -2.41
N ALA A 210 -1.95 -19.05 -2.92
CA ALA A 210 -3.29 -19.50 -2.58
C ALA A 210 -3.47 -19.81 -1.07
N ASP A 211 -2.44 -20.33 -0.41
CA ASP A 211 -2.45 -20.63 1.03
C ASP A 211 -2.55 -19.35 1.88
N ILE A 212 -1.82 -18.30 1.53
CA ILE A 212 -1.91 -16.99 2.19
C ILE A 212 -3.28 -16.35 1.93
N SER A 213 -3.76 -16.42 0.69
CA SER A 213 -5.06 -15.88 0.31
C SER A 213 -6.21 -16.57 1.06
N GLN A 214 -6.17 -17.90 1.18
CA GLN A 214 -7.16 -18.65 1.93
C GLN A 214 -7.13 -18.28 3.41
N ALA A 215 -5.95 -18.16 4.02
CA ALA A 215 -5.82 -17.75 5.42
C ALA A 215 -6.36 -16.32 5.65
N ILE A 216 -6.19 -15.39 4.69
CA ILE A 216 -6.80 -14.06 4.73
C ILE A 216 -8.35 -14.18 4.71
N ALA A 217 -8.88 -15.02 3.81
CA ALA A 217 -10.32 -15.23 3.72
C ALA A 217 -10.91 -15.83 5.01
N ASP A 218 -10.20 -16.78 5.62
CA ASP A 218 -10.60 -17.41 6.89
C ASP A 218 -10.62 -16.38 8.04
N ILE A 219 -9.61 -15.50 8.13
CA ILE A 219 -9.54 -14.42 9.12
C ILE A 219 -10.75 -13.48 8.96
N LEU A 220 -11.02 -12.99 7.75
CA LEU A 220 -12.10 -12.04 7.49
C LEU A 220 -13.48 -12.67 7.69
N SER A 221 -13.65 -13.93 7.28
CA SER A 221 -14.89 -14.68 7.53
C SER A 221 -15.09 -14.97 9.01
N GLY A 222 -14.02 -15.21 9.77
CA GLY A 222 -14.04 -15.33 11.22
C GLY A 222 -14.51 -14.06 11.92
N ASP A 223 -14.18 -12.89 11.42
CA ASP A 223 -14.71 -11.60 11.87
C ASP A 223 -16.19 -11.39 11.44
N GLY A 224 -16.80 -12.31 10.69
CA GLY A 224 -18.17 -12.23 10.21
C GLY A 224 -18.36 -11.35 8.97
N ILE A 225 -17.34 -11.19 8.16
CA ILE A 225 -17.41 -10.52 6.86
C ILE A 225 -17.89 -11.53 5.81
N LYS A 226 -18.90 -11.17 5.04
CA LYS A 226 -19.37 -11.97 3.90
C LYS A 226 -18.45 -11.75 2.71
N VAL A 227 -17.81 -12.81 2.22
CA VAL A 227 -16.90 -12.78 1.06
C VAL A 227 -17.57 -13.47 -0.12
N LEU A 228 -17.76 -12.73 -1.22
CA LEU A 228 -18.34 -13.22 -2.48
C LEU A 228 -17.24 -13.20 -3.54
N LEU A 229 -16.62 -14.37 -3.78
CA LEU A 229 -15.64 -14.59 -4.84
C LEU A 229 -16.32 -14.99 -6.15
N ASN A 230 -15.67 -14.79 -7.29
CA ASN A 230 -16.18 -15.08 -8.63
C ASN A 230 -17.46 -14.30 -8.98
N HIS A 231 -17.74 -13.19 -8.34
CA HIS A 231 -18.91 -12.35 -8.61
C HIS A 231 -18.53 -11.18 -9.51
N LYS A 232 -18.99 -11.20 -10.76
CA LYS A 232 -18.83 -10.10 -11.70
C LYS A 232 -19.92 -9.05 -11.45
N ILE A 233 -19.53 -7.82 -11.17
CA ILE A 233 -20.46 -6.70 -11.01
C ILE A 233 -21.02 -6.35 -12.38
N LEU A 234 -22.34 -6.25 -12.49
CA LEU A 234 -23.06 -5.90 -13.70
C LEU A 234 -23.55 -4.46 -13.68
N SER A 235 -24.16 -4.03 -12.57
CA SER A 235 -24.68 -2.68 -12.39
C SER A 235 -24.76 -2.29 -10.92
N VAL A 236 -24.95 -0.99 -10.69
CA VAL A 236 -25.24 -0.44 -9.36
C VAL A 236 -26.45 0.48 -9.47
N THR A 237 -27.42 0.35 -8.56
CA THR A 237 -28.61 1.20 -8.54
C THR A 237 -28.84 1.78 -7.16
N LYS A 238 -29.45 2.97 -7.13
CA LYS A 238 -29.84 3.65 -5.90
C LYS A 238 -31.19 3.09 -5.43
N GLU A 239 -31.28 2.81 -4.13
CA GLU A 239 -32.54 2.59 -3.44
C GLU A 239 -32.77 3.63 -2.33
N ASP A 240 -33.99 3.74 -1.79
CA ASP A 240 -34.35 4.74 -0.77
C ASP A 240 -33.44 4.68 0.47
N ALA A 241 -33.00 3.48 0.86
CA ALA A 241 -32.19 3.24 2.05
C ALA A 241 -30.71 2.93 1.74
N GLY A 242 -30.23 3.07 0.50
CA GLY A 242 -28.85 2.74 0.15
C GLY A 242 -28.61 2.43 -1.31
N VAL A 243 -27.89 1.33 -1.56
CA VAL A 243 -27.50 0.90 -2.91
C VAL A 243 -27.73 -0.61 -3.11
N VAL A 244 -28.02 -0.98 -4.34
CA VAL A 244 -28.04 -2.38 -4.80
C VAL A 244 -26.93 -2.59 -5.80
N VAL A 245 -26.11 -3.59 -5.57
CA VAL A 245 -25.09 -4.06 -6.52
C VAL A 245 -25.61 -5.34 -7.15
N GLU A 246 -25.87 -5.32 -8.44
CA GLU A 246 -26.23 -6.48 -9.23
C GLU A 246 -24.95 -7.20 -9.67
N THR A 247 -24.93 -8.50 -9.48
CA THR A 247 -23.85 -9.37 -9.97
C THR A 247 -24.41 -10.48 -10.86
N ASP A 248 -23.54 -11.18 -11.56
CA ASP A 248 -23.91 -12.36 -12.34
C ASP A 248 -24.44 -13.54 -11.51
N GLN A 249 -24.41 -13.44 -10.17
CA GLN A 249 -24.87 -14.47 -9.25
C GLN A 249 -25.93 -13.98 -8.25
N GLY A 250 -26.47 -12.77 -8.46
CA GLY A 250 -27.54 -12.19 -7.64
C GLY A 250 -27.21 -10.79 -7.13
N GLU A 251 -28.09 -10.26 -6.32
CA GLU A 251 -28.02 -8.89 -5.79
C GLU A 251 -27.42 -8.81 -4.39
N VAL A 252 -26.71 -7.75 -4.13
CA VAL A 252 -26.17 -7.38 -2.80
C VAL A 252 -26.66 -5.98 -2.45
N ARG A 253 -27.40 -5.85 -1.34
CA ARG A 253 -27.92 -4.58 -0.84
C ARG A 253 -27.05 -4.06 0.31
N GLY A 254 -26.81 -2.76 0.36
CA GLY A 254 -26.08 -2.11 1.44
C GLY A 254 -26.48 -0.66 1.64
N SER A 255 -26.17 -0.12 2.82
CA SER A 255 -26.40 1.29 3.11
C SER A 255 -25.33 2.20 2.49
N HIS A 256 -24.10 1.65 2.28
CA HIS A 256 -22.95 2.35 1.73
C HIS A 256 -22.17 1.44 0.78
N LEU A 257 -21.56 2.06 -0.23
CA LEU A 257 -20.74 1.39 -1.23
C LEU A 257 -19.31 1.94 -1.19
N LEU A 258 -18.31 1.05 -1.03
CA LEU A 258 -16.90 1.40 -1.16
C LEU A 258 -16.33 0.84 -2.46
N VAL A 259 -15.83 1.71 -3.33
CA VAL A 259 -15.14 1.32 -4.57
C VAL A 259 -13.63 1.21 -4.30
N ALA A 260 -13.10 -0.02 -4.32
CA ALA A 260 -11.70 -0.36 -4.08
C ALA A 260 -11.10 -1.18 -5.25
N LEU A 261 -11.46 -0.82 -6.50
CA LEU A 261 -11.17 -1.54 -7.74
C LEU A 261 -9.87 -1.08 -8.44
N GLY A 262 -8.90 -0.62 -7.65
CA GLY A 262 -7.58 -0.25 -8.14
C GLY A 262 -7.29 1.25 -8.10
N ARG A 263 -6.20 1.64 -8.78
CA ARG A 263 -5.69 3.02 -8.81
C ARG A 263 -5.36 3.43 -10.24
N ARG A 264 -5.51 4.73 -10.52
CA ARG A 264 -5.17 5.37 -11.79
C ARG A 264 -4.14 6.47 -11.53
N PRO A 265 -3.06 6.60 -12.33
CA PRO A 265 -2.07 7.67 -12.17
C PRO A 265 -2.69 9.05 -12.44
N ASN A 266 -2.13 10.08 -11.80
CA ASN A 266 -2.58 11.47 -11.94
C ASN A 266 -1.82 12.18 -13.08
N THR A 267 -1.88 11.62 -14.28
CA THR A 267 -1.07 12.02 -15.44
C THR A 267 -1.88 12.66 -16.58
N ASP A 268 -3.19 12.53 -16.53
CA ASP A 268 -4.11 12.91 -17.59
C ASP A 268 -4.35 14.43 -17.75
N ASP A 269 -3.90 15.25 -16.79
CA ASP A 269 -4.08 16.70 -16.77
C ASP A 269 -2.77 17.49 -16.72
N LEU A 270 -1.63 16.83 -16.99
CA LEU A 270 -0.29 17.43 -16.90
C LEU A 270 0.23 18.03 -18.21
N GLY A 271 -0.39 17.73 -19.37
CA GLY A 271 0.12 18.16 -20.68
C GLY A 271 1.48 17.50 -21.03
N LEU A 272 1.62 16.22 -20.74
CA LEU A 272 2.88 15.46 -20.90
C LEU A 272 3.40 15.44 -22.35
N ASP A 273 2.50 15.53 -23.34
CA ASP A 273 2.78 15.62 -24.76
C ASP A 273 3.63 16.85 -25.11
N HIS A 274 3.41 18.00 -24.44
CA HIS A 274 4.24 19.21 -24.62
C HIS A 274 5.70 19.02 -24.18
N ALA A 275 5.95 18.03 -23.32
CA ALA A 275 7.28 17.71 -22.83
C ALA A 275 7.90 16.47 -23.50
N GLY A 276 7.15 15.77 -24.38
CA GLY A 276 7.61 14.51 -24.99
C GLY A 276 7.69 13.33 -24.00
N VAL A 277 6.91 13.38 -22.93
CA VAL A 277 6.83 12.31 -21.91
C VAL A 277 5.72 11.34 -22.29
N GLU A 278 6.10 10.08 -22.50
CA GLU A 278 5.18 9.01 -22.90
C GLU A 278 4.58 8.29 -21.68
N THR A 279 3.39 7.75 -21.88
CA THR A 279 2.70 6.90 -20.91
C THR A 279 2.34 5.55 -21.53
N ASP A 280 2.16 4.53 -20.68
CA ASP A 280 1.59 3.26 -21.08
C ASP A 280 0.08 3.35 -21.34
N GLN A 281 -0.55 2.26 -21.79
CA GLN A 281 -2.00 2.19 -22.07
C GLN A 281 -2.87 2.44 -20.83
N ARG A 282 -2.31 2.32 -19.63
CA ARG A 282 -2.97 2.57 -18.35
C ARG A 282 -2.74 3.99 -17.83
N GLY A 283 -1.93 4.80 -18.54
CA GLY A 283 -1.58 6.16 -18.22
C GLY A 283 -0.38 6.32 -17.27
N PHE A 284 0.33 5.25 -16.92
CA PHE A 284 1.56 5.36 -16.14
C PHE A 284 2.71 5.90 -17.02
N ILE A 285 3.49 6.82 -16.46
CA ILE A 285 4.65 7.39 -17.16
C ILE A 285 5.70 6.31 -17.38
N THR A 286 6.11 6.13 -18.64
CA THR A 286 7.17 5.19 -19.01
C THR A 286 8.52 5.70 -18.53
N VAL A 287 9.25 4.87 -17.76
CA VAL A 287 10.58 5.19 -17.24
C VAL A 287 11.56 4.05 -17.51
N ASN A 288 12.85 4.41 -17.59
CA ASN A 288 13.92 3.43 -17.58
C ASN A 288 14.26 2.96 -16.15
N GLU A 289 15.22 2.06 -16.00
CA GLU A 289 15.66 1.51 -14.71
C GLU A 289 16.15 2.58 -13.71
N ARG A 290 16.53 3.78 -14.18
CA ARG A 290 16.98 4.91 -13.38
C ARG A 290 15.91 5.99 -13.19
N LEU A 291 14.65 5.62 -13.44
CA LEU A 291 13.47 6.48 -13.29
C LEU A 291 13.38 7.68 -14.24
N GLN A 292 14.24 7.74 -15.25
CA GLN A 292 14.18 8.76 -16.28
C GLN A 292 13.08 8.42 -17.29
N THR A 293 12.31 9.42 -17.67
CA THR A 293 11.24 9.28 -18.67
C THR A 293 11.79 9.18 -20.10
N THR A 294 10.92 9.10 -21.10
CA THR A 294 11.28 9.19 -22.51
C THR A 294 11.82 10.56 -22.91
N ALA A 295 11.53 11.61 -22.13
CA ALA A 295 12.04 12.96 -22.33
C ALA A 295 13.34 13.18 -21.55
N GLU A 296 14.32 13.81 -22.19
CA GLU A 296 15.60 14.13 -21.57
C GLU A 296 15.42 15.05 -20.37
N SER A 297 16.13 14.75 -19.28
CA SER A 297 16.13 15.54 -18.04
C SER A 297 14.79 15.64 -17.30
N ILE A 298 13.88 14.69 -17.56
CA ILE A 298 12.63 14.53 -16.83
C ILE A 298 12.57 13.13 -16.20
N TRP A 299 12.27 13.09 -14.90
CA TRP A 299 12.11 11.84 -14.12
C TRP A 299 10.69 11.72 -13.57
N ALA A 300 10.21 10.49 -13.42
CA ALA A 300 8.92 10.22 -12.77
C ALA A 300 9.13 9.28 -11.58
N LEU A 301 8.70 9.72 -10.39
CA LEU A 301 8.92 9.09 -9.09
C LEU A 301 7.61 8.70 -8.43
N GLY A 302 7.57 7.53 -7.79
CA GLY A 302 6.41 7.02 -7.07
C GLY A 302 5.31 6.48 -7.99
N ASP A 303 4.08 6.36 -7.46
CA ASP A 303 2.98 5.62 -8.09
C ASP A 303 2.72 5.99 -9.56
N CYS A 304 3.06 7.19 -10.00
CA CYS A 304 2.78 7.62 -11.37
C CYS A 304 3.64 6.94 -12.44
N ASN A 305 4.74 6.26 -12.05
CA ASN A 305 5.62 5.53 -12.97
C ASN A 305 5.30 4.02 -13.07
N GLY A 306 4.36 3.52 -12.25
CA GLY A 306 3.95 2.11 -12.28
C GLY A 306 4.96 1.10 -11.73
N GLN A 307 6.14 1.52 -11.26
CA GLN A 307 7.20 0.64 -10.73
C GLN A 307 7.00 0.26 -9.26
N GLY A 308 5.95 0.75 -8.62
CA GLY A 308 5.54 0.43 -7.26
C GLY A 308 4.37 1.31 -6.85
N ALA A 309 3.60 0.87 -5.85
CA ALA A 309 2.41 1.57 -5.38
C ALA A 309 2.37 1.68 -3.85
N PHE A 310 3.55 1.77 -3.22
CA PHE A 310 3.71 1.86 -1.78
C PHE A 310 4.57 3.07 -1.42
N THR A 311 4.38 3.58 -0.21
CA THR A 311 5.17 4.70 0.31
C THR A 311 6.67 4.43 0.27
N HIS A 312 7.10 3.26 0.73
CA HIS A 312 8.52 2.87 0.73
C HIS A 312 9.09 2.67 -0.67
N THR A 313 8.31 2.22 -1.67
CA THR A 313 8.79 2.17 -3.06
C THR A 313 8.95 3.56 -3.65
N SER A 314 8.05 4.49 -3.31
CA SER A 314 8.17 5.89 -3.70
C SER A 314 9.40 6.55 -3.03
N TYR A 315 9.63 6.28 -1.74
CA TYR A 315 10.82 6.75 -1.03
C TYR A 315 12.11 6.17 -1.64
N ASN A 316 12.12 4.89 -1.98
CA ASN A 316 13.26 4.28 -2.65
C ASN A 316 13.51 4.86 -4.06
N ASP A 317 12.48 5.32 -4.78
CA ASP A 317 12.68 6.09 -6.01
C ASP A 317 13.47 7.39 -5.75
N PHE A 318 13.20 8.07 -4.63
CA PHE A 318 14.01 9.21 -4.17
C PHE A 318 15.47 8.80 -3.92
N GLU A 319 15.71 7.67 -3.23
CA GLU A 319 17.07 7.18 -2.95
C GLU A 319 17.83 6.84 -4.23
N ILE A 320 17.17 6.20 -5.22
CA ILE A 320 17.73 5.88 -6.53
C ILE A 320 18.09 7.17 -7.28
N ALA A 321 17.15 8.12 -7.34
CA ALA A 321 17.39 9.40 -8.01
C ALA A 321 18.51 10.20 -7.34
N THR A 322 18.57 10.23 -6.01
CA THR A 322 19.62 10.89 -5.23
C THR A 322 20.98 10.27 -5.52
N ALA A 323 21.10 8.95 -5.40
CA ALA A 323 22.35 8.24 -5.65
C ALA A 323 22.89 8.54 -7.05
N ASN A 324 22.01 8.48 -8.06
CA ASN A 324 22.43 8.62 -9.46
C ASN A 324 22.69 10.07 -9.89
N LEU A 325 21.95 11.05 -9.35
CA LEU A 325 22.03 12.44 -9.78
C LEU A 325 22.94 13.31 -8.92
N LEU A 326 23.13 12.94 -7.65
CA LEU A 326 23.84 13.76 -6.69
C LEU A 326 25.10 13.11 -6.10
N ASP A 327 25.08 11.78 -5.93
CA ASP A 327 26.12 11.08 -5.19
C ASP A 327 27.03 10.19 -6.09
N GLY A 328 26.87 10.26 -7.43
CA GLY A 328 27.71 9.54 -8.39
C GLY A 328 27.51 8.02 -8.42
N GLY A 329 26.36 7.54 -7.94
CA GLY A 329 25.99 6.13 -7.91
C GLY A 329 25.39 5.64 -9.24
N ASP A 330 25.08 4.35 -9.30
CA ASP A 330 24.39 3.67 -10.41
C ASP A 330 23.33 2.69 -9.91
N ARG A 331 22.35 3.21 -9.13
CA ARG A 331 21.26 2.40 -8.59
C ARG A 331 20.10 2.27 -9.56
N LYS A 332 19.40 1.14 -9.50
CA LYS A 332 18.30 0.81 -10.41
C LYS A 332 17.07 0.33 -9.64
N VAL A 333 15.89 0.51 -10.19
CA VAL A 333 14.66 -0.04 -9.63
C VAL A 333 14.64 -1.57 -9.64
N THR A 334 15.39 -2.19 -10.56
CA THR A 334 15.56 -3.64 -10.65
C THR A 334 16.38 -4.25 -9.52
N ASP A 335 17.16 -3.43 -8.78
CA ASP A 335 17.92 -3.87 -7.61
C ASP A 335 17.03 -4.00 -6.36
N ARG A 336 15.77 -3.57 -6.45
CA ARG A 336 14.84 -3.50 -5.34
C ARG A 336 14.29 -4.86 -4.96
N ILE A 337 14.47 -5.26 -3.72
CA ILE A 337 13.71 -6.35 -3.15
C ILE A 337 12.34 -5.81 -2.71
N LEU A 338 11.28 -6.31 -3.31
CA LEU A 338 9.93 -5.87 -2.97
C LEU A 338 9.52 -6.39 -1.59
N GLY A 339 8.95 -5.51 -0.79
CA GLY A 339 8.31 -5.85 0.47
C GLY A 339 7.04 -5.01 0.63
N TYR A 340 6.04 -5.53 1.33
CA TYR A 340 4.81 -4.80 1.64
C TYR A 340 4.03 -5.42 2.80
N GLY A 341 3.16 -4.63 3.39
CA GLY A 341 2.21 -5.07 4.41
C GLY A 341 0.77 -4.97 3.95
N LEU A 342 -0.07 -5.91 4.41
CA LEU A 342 -1.52 -5.81 4.44
C LEU A 342 -1.93 -5.67 5.91
N TYR A 343 -2.55 -4.56 6.26
CA TYR A 343 -2.85 -4.21 7.65
C TYR A 343 -4.28 -4.58 8.04
N ILE A 344 -4.66 -5.82 7.72
CA ILE A 344 -5.72 -6.52 8.47
C ILE A 344 -5.16 -6.94 9.83
N ASP A 345 -5.96 -7.50 10.70
CA ASP A 345 -5.53 -8.00 12.00
C ASP A 345 -5.92 -9.49 12.12
N PRO A 346 -4.90 -10.36 12.21
CA PRO A 346 -3.49 -10.05 12.24
C PRO A 346 -2.91 -9.63 10.88
N PRO A 347 -1.81 -8.83 10.87
CA PRO A 347 -1.24 -8.28 9.64
C PRO A 347 -0.45 -9.31 8.83
N LEU A 348 -0.32 -9.04 7.52
CA LEU A 348 0.63 -9.72 6.65
C LEU A 348 1.86 -8.85 6.40
N GLY A 349 3.04 -9.39 6.64
CA GLY A 349 4.30 -8.91 6.06
C GLY A 349 4.74 -9.83 4.92
N ARG A 350 5.04 -9.25 3.76
CA ARG A 350 5.53 -9.95 2.56
C ARG A 350 6.85 -9.34 2.12
N VAL A 351 7.86 -10.16 1.81
CA VAL A 351 9.14 -9.75 1.26
C VAL A 351 9.59 -10.70 0.15
N GLY A 352 10.25 -10.18 -0.86
CA GLY A 352 10.75 -10.94 -2.01
C GLY A 352 9.64 -11.57 -2.85
N MET A 353 9.92 -12.71 -3.46
CA MET A 353 9.05 -13.41 -4.39
C MET A 353 8.01 -14.26 -3.64
N THR A 354 6.82 -14.39 -4.22
CA THR A 354 5.88 -15.47 -3.88
C THR A 354 6.41 -16.79 -4.44
N GLU A 355 5.90 -17.92 -3.95
CA GLU A 355 6.22 -19.23 -4.52
C GLU A 355 5.89 -19.29 -6.02
N ARG A 356 4.73 -18.73 -6.41
CA ARG A 356 4.32 -18.62 -7.80
C ARG A 356 5.33 -17.81 -8.63
N GLN A 357 5.70 -16.62 -8.17
CA GLN A 357 6.67 -15.76 -8.88
C GLN A 357 8.04 -16.42 -9.02
N ALA A 358 8.51 -17.10 -7.99
CA ALA A 358 9.79 -17.81 -8.03
C ALA A 358 9.75 -18.95 -9.08
N LYS A 359 8.66 -19.72 -9.15
CA LYS A 359 8.47 -20.74 -10.18
C LYS A 359 8.38 -20.15 -11.60
N GLU A 360 7.62 -19.06 -11.77
CA GLU A 360 7.52 -18.31 -13.04
C GLU A 360 8.86 -17.73 -13.49
N ALA A 361 9.72 -17.35 -12.55
CA ALA A 361 11.10 -16.90 -12.83
C ALA A 361 12.09 -18.05 -13.14
N GLY A 362 11.64 -19.31 -13.08
CA GLY A 362 12.43 -20.50 -13.44
C GLY A 362 13.21 -21.11 -12.26
N HIS A 363 12.99 -20.66 -11.03
CA HIS A 363 13.63 -21.26 -9.86
C HIS A 363 13.05 -22.65 -9.54
N ARG A 364 13.88 -23.58 -9.15
CA ARG A 364 13.47 -24.80 -8.47
C ARG A 364 13.26 -24.48 -6.99
N VAL A 365 12.03 -24.55 -6.51
CA VAL A 365 11.60 -23.94 -5.25
C VAL A 365 11.43 -24.98 -4.13
N LYS A 366 12.03 -24.71 -2.97
CA LYS A 366 11.65 -25.30 -1.68
C LYS A 366 10.81 -24.33 -0.89
N VAL A 367 9.79 -24.85 -0.21
CA VAL A 367 8.91 -24.06 0.66
C VAL A 367 8.77 -24.70 2.01
N SER A 368 8.57 -23.89 3.02
CA SER A 368 8.05 -24.31 4.32
C SER A 368 6.95 -23.40 4.78
N THR A 369 5.98 -23.98 5.51
CA THR A 369 4.87 -23.24 6.12
C THR A 369 4.73 -23.66 7.57
N ARG A 370 4.34 -22.71 8.43
CA ARG A 370 4.08 -22.97 9.84
C ARG A 370 2.85 -22.17 10.28
N PRO A 371 1.76 -22.82 10.74
CA PRO A 371 0.60 -22.12 11.24
C PRO A 371 0.95 -21.35 12.51
N MET A 372 0.36 -20.17 12.70
CA MET A 372 0.60 -19.31 13.87
C MET A 372 0.21 -20.01 15.19
N SER A 373 -0.72 -20.96 15.15
CA SER A 373 -1.06 -21.81 16.31
C SER A 373 0.10 -22.67 16.83
N ARG A 374 1.20 -22.79 16.08
CA ARG A 374 2.45 -23.45 16.50
C ARG A 374 3.60 -22.46 16.76
N VAL A 375 3.29 -21.18 16.94
CA VAL A 375 4.23 -20.11 17.28
C VAL A 375 3.97 -19.69 18.73
N GLY A 376 4.92 -19.94 19.64
CA GLY A 376 4.74 -19.72 21.09
C GLY A 376 4.24 -18.33 21.40
N ARG A 377 4.84 -17.30 20.80
CA ARG A 377 4.43 -15.90 21.00
C ARG A 377 3.00 -15.60 20.54
N ALA A 378 2.52 -16.25 19.49
CA ALA A 378 1.15 -16.12 19.03
C ALA A 378 0.15 -16.77 20.00
N VAL A 379 0.52 -17.94 20.55
CA VAL A 379 -0.26 -18.64 21.57
C VAL A 379 -0.37 -17.81 22.85
N GLU A 380 0.75 -17.27 23.35
CA GLU A 380 0.77 -16.40 24.53
C GLU A 380 -0.13 -15.16 24.39
N LYS A 381 -0.20 -14.60 23.18
CA LYS A 381 -1.04 -13.45 22.88
C LYS A 381 -2.50 -13.80 22.54
N GLY A 382 -2.84 -15.08 22.46
CA GLY A 382 -4.16 -15.52 21.98
C GLY A 382 -4.45 -15.14 20.52
N GLU A 383 -3.41 -14.87 19.71
CA GLU A 383 -3.51 -14.40 18.33
C GLU A 383 -2.92 -15.46 17.37
N THR A 384 -3.59 -16.60 17.24
CA THR A 384 -3.08 -17.81 16.55
C THR A 384 -3.52 -17.96 15.10
N LEU A 385 -4.21 -16.95 14.54
CA LEU A 385 -4.66 -16.96 13.15
C LEU A 385 -3.52 -16.66 12.19
N GLY A 386 -3.54 -17.31 11.01
CA GLY A 386 -2.57 -17.11 9.96
C GLY A 386 -1.43 -18.13 9.95
N LEU A 387 -0.40 -17.83 9.18
CA LEU A 387 0.76 -18.70 8.99
C LEU A 387 2.01 -17.91 8.58
N MET A 388 3.17 -18.51 8.79
CA MET A 388 4.45 -18.09 8.25
C MET A 388 4.78 -18.99 7.04
N LYS A 389 5.33 -18.39 5.96
CA LYS A 389 5.80 -19.10 4.77
C LYS A 389 7.19 -18.59 4.38
N LEU A 390 8.09 -19.50 4.02
CA LEU A 390 9.41 -19.21 3.50
C LEU A 390 9.57 -19.86 2.12
N VAL A 391 10.16 -19.13 1.17
CA VAL A 391 10.43 -19.55 -0.21
C VAL A 391 11.92 -19.50 -0.47
N VAL A 392 12.52 -20.60 -0.91
CA VAL A 392 13.97 -20.78 -1.07
C VAL A 392 14.27 -21.40 -2.43
N ASP A 393 15.33 -20.97 -3.07
CA ASP A 393 15.89 -21.61 -4.26
C ASP A 393 16.57 -22.92 -3.88
N ALA A 394 16.14 -24.02 -4.48
CA ALA A 394 16.66 -25.36 -4.16
C ALA A 394 18.08 -25.60 -4.65
N ASP A 395 18.55 -24.85 -5.65
CA ASP A 395 19.86 -25.05 -6.27
C ASP A 395 20.92 -24.15 -5.64
N THR A 396 20.58 -22.93 -5.27
CA THR A 396 21.52 -21.95 -4.68
C THR A 396 21.40 -21.82 -3.16
N ASP A 397 20.32 -22.36 -2.58
CA ASP A 397 19.96 -22.24 -1.15
C ASP A 397 19.72 -20.79 -0.69
N LEU A 398 19.52 -19.87 -1.64
CA LEU A 398 19.19 -18.46 -1.37
C LEU A 398 17.72 -18.33 -0.98
N ILE A 399 17.44 -17.43 -0.04
CA ILE A 399 16.09 -17.06 0.31
C ILE A 399 15.52 -16.16 -0.79
N LEU A 400 14.42 -16.58 -1.40
CA LEU A 400 13.75 -15.84 -2.47
C LEU A 400 12.62 -14.95 -1.94
N GLY A 401 11.96 -15.35 -0.86
CA GLY A 401 10.89 -14.58 -0.28
C GLY A 401 10.27 -15.20 0.97
N ALA A 402 9.42 -14.41 1.62
CA ALA A 402 8.66 -14.85 2.80
C ALA A 402 7.32 -14.11 2.90
N ALA A 403 6.34 -14.77 3.54
CA ALA A 403 5.09 -14.18 3.95
C ALA A 403 4.77 -14.57 5.38
N PHE A 404 4.62 -13.59 6.26
CA PHE A 404 4.24 -13.79 7.64
C PHE A 404 2.88 -13.14 7.88
N LEU A 405 1.83 -13.94 7.80
CA LEU A 405 0.47 -13.54 8.14
C LEU A 405 0.21 -13.96 9.59
N GLY A 406 0.16 -13.02 10.50
CA GLY A 406 0.01 -13.31 11.93
C GLY A 406 0.42 -12.15 12.79
N VAL A 407 0.28 -12.30 14.10
CA VAL A 407 0.65 -11.26 15.07
C VAL A 407 2.10 -10.81 14.88
N GLY A 408 2.29 -9.51 14.62
CA GLY A 408 3.62 -8.93 14.37
C GLY A 408 4.30 -9.44 13.09
N GLY A 409 3.54 -10.03 12.15
CA GLY A 409 4.08 -10.55 10.89
C GLY A 409 4.70 -9.46 10.01
N ASP A 410 4.11 -8.26 10.03
CA ASP A 410 4.61 -7.06 9.36
C ASP A 410 5.98 -6.60 9.87
N GLU A 411 6.29 -6.82 11.15
CA GLU A 411 7.58 -6.50 11.76
C GLU A 411 8.56 -7.68 11.70
N ALA A 412 8.09 -8.89 11.99
CA ALA A 412 8.95 -10.09 12.06
C ALA A 412 9.58 -10.46 10.71
N VAL A 413 8.97 -10.09 9.60
CA VAL A 413 9.45 -10.37 8.24
C VAL A 413 10.71 -9.60 7.87
N TYR A 414 11.05 -8.50 8.58
CA TYR A 414 12.23 -7.66 8.27
C TYR A 414 13.54 -8.42 8.34
N GLY A 415 13.71 -9.33 9.30
CA GLY A 415 14.92 -10.16 9.37
C GLY A 415 15.14 -11.01 8.11
N VAL A 416 14.04 -11.40 7.43
CA VAL A 416 14.11 -12.11 6.15
C VAL A 416 14.42 -11.13 5.01
N LEU A 417 13.87 -9.91 5.02
CA LEU A 417 14.21 -8.87 4.04
C LEU A 417 15.72 -8.55 4.08
N ASP A 418 16.28 -8.38 5.27
CA ASP A 418 17.70 -8.12 5.46
C ASP A 418 18.54 -9.29 4.93
N ALA A 419 18.13 -10.53 5.23
CA ALA A 419 18.79 -11.73 4.74
C ALA A 419 18.80 -11.82 3.21
N ILE A 420 17.68 -11.50 2.54
CA ILE A 420 17.61 -11.46 1.08
C ILE A 420 18.54 -10.39 0.52
N ASN A 421 18.54 -9.17 1.07
CA ASN A 421 19.40 -8.07 0.62
C ASN A 421 20.90 -8.40 0.77
N LEU A 422 21.25 -9.21 1.77
CA LEU A 422 22.63 -9.65 1.99
C LEU A 422 23.01 -10.92 1.20
N GLY A 423 22.09 -11.48 0.40
CA GLY A 423 22.32 -12.73 -0.32
C GLY A 423 22.61 -13.90 0.63
N ALA A 424 21.92 -13.93 1.79
CA ALA A 424 22.14 -14.98 2.76
C ALA A 424 21.51 -16.31 2.31
N THR A 425 22.25 -17.39 2.50
CA THR A 425 21.76 -18.77 2.34
C THR A 425 21.03 -19.24 3.60
N THR A 426 20.17 -20.24 3.45
CA THR A 426 19.48 -20.86 4.60
C THR A 426 20.46 -21.47 5.59
N GLU A 427 21.61 -22.01 5.13
CA GLU A 427 22.65 -22.55 5.99
C GLU A 427 23.14 -21.53 7.02
N LYS A 428 23.37 -20.26 6.60
CA LYS A 428 23.84 -19.20 7.51
C LYS A 428 22.81 -18.83 8.58
N LEU A 429 21.52 -18.86 8.24
CA LEU A 429 20.44 -18.49 9.17
C LEU A 429 19.99 -19.65 10.06
N ARG A 430 20.17 -20.91 9.62
CA ARG A 430 19.75 -22.11 10.36
C ARG A 430 20.30 -22.18 11.78
N TRP A 431 21.50 -21.67 12.00
CA TRP A 431 22.19 -21.72 13.27
C TRP A 431 22.12 -20.41 14.06
N ALA A 432 21.30 -19.45 13.60
CA ALA A 432 21.04 -18.25 14.37
C ALA A 432 20.38 -18.60 15.70
N VAL A 433 20.71 -17.84 16.74
CA VAL A 433 20.13 -17.99 18.08
C VAL A 433 19.19 -16.79 18.31
N PRO A 434 17.92 -16.90 17.92
CA PRO A 434 16.97 -15.78 18.04
C PRO A 434 16.49 -15.59 19.49
N ILE A 435 15.95 -14.40 19.75
CA ILE A 435 15.38 -14.06 21.07
C ILE A 435 14.06 -14.82 21.26
N HIS A 436 13.91 -15.51 22.40
CA HIS A 436 12.68 -16.18 22.83
C HIS A 436 11.96 -15.36 23.90
N PRO A 437 10.61 -15.25 23.90
CA PRO A 437 9.70 -15.69 22.85
C PRO A 437 9.37 -14.56 21.85
N THR A 438 9.55 -14.82 20.58
CA THR A 438 9.20 -13.89 19.49
C THR A 438 8.62 -14.64 18.29
N VAL A 439 7.96 -13.92 17.35
CA VAL A 439 7.51 -14.53 16.10
C VAL A 439 8.69 -14.85 15.18
N GLY A 440 9.65 -13.92 15.09
CA GLY A 440 10.84 -14.07 14.23
C GLY A 440 11.77 -15.22 14.59
N GLU A 441 11.70 -15.74 15.83
CA GLU A 441 12.52 -16.88 16.25
C GLU A 441 12.26 -18.17 15.47
N LEU A 442 11.12 -18.23 14.75
CA LEU A 442 10.75 -19.41 14.00
C LEU A 442 11.41 -19.49 12.61
N VAL A 443 12.18 -18.48 12.18
CA VAL A 443 12.89 -18.52 10.89
C VAL A 443 13.85 -19.72 10.79
N PRO A 444 14.72 -20.04 11.75
CA PRO A 444 15.54 -21.25 11.71
C PRO A 444 14.72 -22.54 11.69
N THR A 445 13.56 -22.56 12.36
CA THR A 445 12.65 -23.71 12.34
C THR A 445 12.01 -23.90 10.94
N LEU A 446 11.55 -22.81 10.31
CA LEU A 446 11.05 -22.85 8.93
C LEU A 446 12.11 -23.39 7.96
N ILE A 447 13.37 -22.98 8.14
CA ILE A 447 14.50 -23.51 7.35
C ILE A 447 14.65 -25.02 7.55
N GLY A 448 14.49 -25.52 8.78
CA GLY A 448 14.54 -26.94 9.08
C GLY A 448 13.39 -27.76 8.49
N ASP A 449 12.26 -27.13 8.22
CA ASP A 449 11.03 -27.74 7.69
C ASP A 449 10.88 -27.62 6.15
N LEU A 450 11.88 -27.09 5.43
CA LEU A 450 11.86 -26.90 3.98
C LEU A 450 11.66 -28.22 3.22
N LYS A 451 10.71 -28.20 2.27
CA LYS A 451 10.40 -29.32 1.35
C LYS A 451 10.32 -28.82 -0.07
N GLU A 452 10.62 -29.68 -1.03
CA GLU A 452 10.36 -29.34 -2.44
C GLU A 452 8.89 -28.99 -2.64
N ALA A 453 8.66 -27.87 -3.32
CA ALA A 453 7.30 -27.44 -3.63
C ALA A 453 6.65 -28.44 -4.61
N ARG A 454 5.46 -28.94 -4.26
CA ARG A 454 4.71 -29.84 -5.16
C ARG A 454 4.43 -29.13 -6.46
N ASN A 455 4.68 -29.79 -7.58
CA ASN A 455 4.18 -29.33 -8.87
C ASN A 455 2.66 -29.43 -8.85
N LEU A 456 1.97 -28.29 -9.02
CA LEU A 456 0.50 -28.25 -9.12
C LEU A 456 -0.03 -28.84 -10.44
N LEU A 457 0.83 -29.54 -11.21
CA LEU A 457 0.52 -30.18 -12.49
C LEU A 457 0.54 -31.72 -12.42
N GLU A 458 0.62 -32.33 -11.22
CA GLU A 458 0.43 -33.76 -10.99
C GLU A 458 -0.88 -34.05 -10.24
#